data_beed77f089e5dfbd3544357cc0dbb701
#
_entry.id   beed77f089e5dfbd3544357cc0dbb701
#
_cell.length_a   1.000
_cell.length_b   1.000
_cell.length_c   1.000
_cell.angle_alpha   90.00
_cell.angle_beta   90.00
_cell.angle_gamma   90.00
#
_symmetry.space_group_name_H-M   'P 1'
#
loop_
_entity.id
_entity.type
_entity.pdbx_description
1 polymer ?
#
loop_
_entity_poly.entity_id
_entity_poly.type
_entity_poly.pdbx_seq_one_letter_code
_entity_poly.pdbx_strand_id
1 'polypeptide(L)'
;NNGLVIVNHANGKKDKYLIVAINKDYTVKNASTHYAAKEFTNLLLGRTGIIAIIIALVFVLSIVIISLITSKTIISPIKKIADGADEIARGNLDYEIDYNSKNELGQTVESFNQMRRRLKHYIDKQNKAEEERKELIAGIAHDVRTPLTSAKGYAQGLRDGIATTPEKQKKYLNRICTSIDDTEKILNDLLNISRYELKSYRLNKVNVNLKEFINDGASEIKTMLERSNFDFSLQMNVNPNTQISVDTDAFARVFRNIIMNSIKYARDNVHGNVRLVVSEYERTVIIELTDNGTGVEKENVSKIFDTMYRTDPARTKVSQGSGLGLAVCKQIVELHGGLIWASSKQGEGLSIFISMPKIEERKDNIE
;
A
#
# COMPACT_ATOMS: atom_id res chain seq x y z
N ASN A 1 28.14 89.45 61.85
CA ASN A 1 28.96 88.32 62.27
C ASN A 1 28.02 87.18 62.69
N ASN A 2 27.95 86.17 61.89
CA ASN A 2 27.21 84.94 62.20
C ASN A 2 28.10 84.08 63.11
N GLY A 3 27.63 83.76 64.33
CA GLY A 3 28.33 82.88 65.21
C GLY A 3 27.96 81.44 64.91
N LEU A 4 28.95 80.57 64.81
CA LEU A 4 28.78 79.14 64.69
C LEU A 4 28.92 78.51 66.07
N VAL A 5 27.87 77.90 66.60
CA VAL A 5 27.96 77.16 67.86
C VAL A 5 27.88 75.67 67.52
N ILE A 6 28.94 74.95 67.83
CA ILE A 6 29.00 73.49 67.69
C ILE A 6 28.61 72.95 69.07
N VAL A 7 27.46 72.32 69.14
CA VAL A 7 27.02 71.55 70.31
C VAL A 7 27.40 70.16 70.14
N ASN A 8 28.38 69.68 70.98
CA ASN A 8 28.72 68.29 71.02
C ASN A 8 27.77 67.54 72.04
N HIS A 9 26.94 66.64 71.54
CA HIS A 9 26.06 65.91 72.40
C HIS A 9 26.81 64.66 72.89
N ALA A 10 27.28 64.69 74.07
CA ALA A 10 27.95 63.58 74.72
C ALA A 10 26.96 62.44 75.12
N ASN A 11 26.70 61.53 74.18
CA ASN A 11 26.04 60.30 74.44
C ASN A 11 26.86 59.18 73.84
N GLY A 12 28.05 58.94 74.32
CA GLY A 12 28.86 57.73 74.22
C GLY A 12 29.16 57.13 72.81
N LYS A 13 28.74 57.73 71.75
CA LYS A 13 29.08 57.32 70.34
C LYS A 13 29.81 58.53 69.68
N LYS A 14 31.08 58.26 69.39
CA LYS A 14 31.93 59.18 68.61
C LYS A 14 31.20 59.53 67.33
N ASP A 15 31.25 60.88 67.01
CA ASP A 15 30.90 61.48 65.70
C ASP A 15 29.44 61.94 65.51
N LYS A 16 28.73 62.37 66.53
CA LYS A 16 27.48 63.10 66.35
C LYS A 16 27.65 64.58 66.67
N TYR A 17 27.69 65.41 65.63
CA TYR A 17 27.75 66.85 65.74
C TYR A 17 26.44 67.43 65.24
N LEU A 18 25.79 68.25 66.10
CA LEU A 18 24.72 69.16 65.72
C LEU A 18 25.31 70.47 65.41
N ILE A 19 25.32 70.95 64.15
CA ILE A 19 25.77 72.24 63.71
C ILE A 19 24.55 73.15 63.70
N VAL A 20 24.51 74.11 64.62
CA VAL A 20 23.45 75.11 64.73
C VAL A 20 24.03 76.43 64.30
N ALA A 21 23.53 77.04 63.21
CA ALA A 21 23.88 78.41 62.83
C ALA A 21 22.92 79.42 63.53
N ILE A 22 23.48 80.28 64.37
CA ILE A 22 22.72 81.31 65.12
C ILE A 22 22.96 82.65 64.47
N ASN A 23 21.89 83.49 64.24
CA ASN A 23 21.96 84.85 63.73
C ASN A 23 22.17 85.81 64.91
N LYS A 24 22.44 87.05 64.60
CA LYS A 24 22.69 88.15 65.54
C LYS A 24 21.61 88.33 66.61
N ASP A 25 20.43 87.85 66.38
CA ASP A 25 19.30 87.85 67.33
C ASP A 25 19.12 86.56 68.10
N TYR A 26 20.14 85.74 68.15
CA TYR A 26 20.15 84.41 68.84
C TYR A 26 19.00 83.44 68.43
N THR A 27 18.45 83.68 67.25
CA THR A 27 17.44 82.75 66.71
C THR A 27 18.07 81.61 65.89
N VAL A 28 17.66 80.40 66.13
CA VAL A 28 18.14 79.23 65.36
C VAL A 28 17.57 79.23 63.97
N LYS A 29 18.41 79.60 63.00
CA LYS A 29 17.99 79.71 61.59
C LYS A 29 18.06 78.41 60.86
N ASN A 30 18.96 77.47 61.15
CA ASN A 30 19.06 76.17 60.51
C ASN A 30 19.73 75.16 61.46
N ALA A 31 19.01 74.24 61.92
CA ALA A 31 19.57 73.02 62.51
C ALA A 31 19.56 71.89 61.43
N SER A 32 20.66 71.81 60.74
CA SER A 32 20.80 70.64 59.82
C SER A 32 21.49 69.51 60.55
N THR A 33 20.76 68.47 60.85
CA THR A 33 21.33 67.27 61.31
C THR A 33 21.99 66.53 60.16
N HIS A 34 23.24 66.90 59.88
CA HIS A 34 24.02 66.21 58.81
C HIS A 34 24.12 64.71 59.04
N TYR A 35 23.83 64.23 60.21
CA TYR A 35 23.83 62.81 60.60
C TYR A 35 22.58 62.11 60.15
N ALA A 36 21.40 62.69 60.26
CA ALA A 36 20.16 62.10 59.84
C ALA A 36 20.12 61.83 58.35
N ALA A 37 20.70 62.80 57.59
CA ALA A 37 20.80 62.64 56.14
C ALA A 37 21.75 61.54 55.73
N LYS A 38 22.89 61.36 56.41
CA LYS A 38 23.88 60.33 56.09
C LYS A 38 23.39 58.92 56.49
N GLU A 39 22.72 58.76 57.63
CA GLU A 39 22.10 57.50 58.05
C GLU A 39 20.90 57.14 57.10
N PHE A 40 20.09 58.14 56.74
CA PHE A 40 18.98 57.95 55.83
C PHE A 40 19.46 57.58 54.44
N THR A 41 20.51 58.21 53.89
CA THR A 41 21.12 57.81 52.61
C THR A 41 21.76 56.42 52.67
N ASN A 42 22.46 56.09 53.75
CA ASN A 42 23.02 54.72 53.94
C ASN A 42 21.93 53.69 54.05
N LEU A 43 20.81 53.99 54.73
CA LEU A 43 19.65 53.07 54.84
C LEU A 43 18.94 52.91 53.49
N LEU A 44 18.80 54.01 52.74
CA LEU A 44 18.25 53.97 51.37
C LEU A 44 19.18 53.21 50.43
N LEU A 45 20.47 53.47 50.42
CA LEU A 45 21.47 52.78 49.63
C LEU A 45 21.54 51.28 49.96
N GLY A 46 21.43 50.92 51.22
CA GLY A 46 21.37 49.50 51.67
C GLY A 46 20.10 48.81 51.18
N ARG A 47 18.94 49.47 51.29
CA ARG A 47 17.67 48.90 50.83
C ARG A 47 17.61 48.79 49.32
N THR A 48 18.07 49.81 48.56
CA THR A 48 18.14 49.75 47.10
C THR A 48 19.12 48.69 46.63
N GLY A 49 20.25 48.51 47.29
CA GLY A 49 21.20 47.45 47.02
C GLY A 49 20.61 46.04 47.21
N ILE A 50 19.86 45.81 48.31
CA ILE A 50 19.17 44.53 48.54
C ILE A 50 18.11 44.29 47.48
N ILE A 51 17.31 45.28 47.12
CA ILE A 51 16.30 45.15 46.06
C ILE A 51 16.98 44.84 44.73
N ALA A 52 18.09 45.47 44.37
CA ALA A 52 18.82 45.17 43.13
C ALA A 52 19.36 43.75 43.12
N ILE A 53 19.85 43.24 44.25
CA ILE A 53 20.30 41.81 44.36
C ILE A 53 19.12 40.86 44.18
N ILE A 54 17.97 41.13 44.80
CA ILE A 54 16.76 40.30 44.65
C ILE A 54 16.30 40.29 43.20
N ILE A 55 16.25 41.44 42.52
CA ILE A 55 15.89 41.53 41.10
C ILE A 55 16.87 40.72 40.23
N ALA A 56 18.18 40.83 40.49
CA ALA A 56 19.19 40.07 39.78
C ALA A 56 19.02 38.56 39.98
N LEU A 57 18.74 38.11 41.21
CA LEU A 57 18.46 36.70 41.50
C LEU A 57 17.21 36.18 40.80
N VAL A 58 16.11 36.94 40.83
CA VAL A 58 14.88 36.60 40.11
C VAL A 58 15.14 36.53 38.60
N PHE A 59 15.92 37.45 38.06
CA PHE A 59 16.28 37.46 36.64
C PHE A 59 17.11 36.23 36.24
N VAL A 60 18.13 35.87 37.02
CA VAL A 60 18.94 34.67 36.78
C VAL A 60 18.07 33.42 36.89
N LEU A 61 17.22 33.33 37.93
CA LEU A 61 16.31 32.20 38.12
C LEU A 61 15.34 32.07 36.93
N SER A 62 14.79 33.15 36.42
CA SER A 62 13.90 33.16 35.26
C SER A 62 14.62 32.66 33.98
N ILE A 63 15.87 33.06 33.75
CA ILE A 63 16.68 32.55 32.64
C ILE A 63 16.88 31.05 32.75
N VAL A 64 17.20 30.53 33.93
CA VAL A 64 17.38 29.08 34.15
C VAL A 64 16.09 28.35 33.90
N ILE A 65 14.96 28.82 34.40
CA ILE A 65 13.64 28.20 34.19
C ILE A 65 13.27 28.19 32.70
N ILE A 66 13.41 29.32 32.02
CA ILE A 66 13.14 29.44 30.58
C ILE A 66 14.05 28.48 29.78
N SER A 67 15.35 28.45 30.13
CA SER A 67 16.30 27.54 29.46
C SER A 67 15.90 26.04 29.62
N LEU A 68 15.50 25.64 30.82
CA LEU A 68 15.05 24.27 31.09
C LEU A 68 13.76 23.93 30.32
N ILE A 69 12.80 24.84 30.30
CA ILE A 69 11.55 24.67 29.55
C ILE A 69 11.86 24.56 28.04
N THR A 70 12.65 25.48 27.49
CA THR A 70 13.00 25.49 26.08
C THR A 70 13.75 24.23 25.67
N SER A 71 14.69 23.76 26.52
CA SER A 71 15.44 22.53 26.28
C SER A 71 14.52 21.31 26.17
N LYS A 72 13.54 21.17 27.07
CA LYS A 72 12.60 20.01 27.06
C LYS A 72 11.51 20.13 26.01
N THR A 73 11.01 21.33 25.74
CA THR A 73 9.81 21.53 24.90
C THR A 73 10.17 21.73 23.42
N ILE A 74 11.37 22.23 23.13
CA ILE A 74 11.77 22.57 21.75
C ILE A 74 13.01 21.79 21.31
N ILE A 75 14.12 21.86 22.06
CA ILE A 75 15.41 21.32 21.58
C ILE A 75 15.39 19.78 21.55
N SER A 76 14.89 19.14 22.61
CA SER A 76 14.85 17.69 22.70
C SER A 76 13.97 17.04 21.61
N PRO A 77 12.74 17.51 21.32
CA PRO A 77 11.94 16.96 20.22
C PRO A 77 12.57 17.16 18.84
N ILE A 78 13.15 18.33 18.58
CA ILE A 78 13.84 18.59 17.30
C ILE A 78 14.99 17.61 17.10
N LYS A 79 15.77 17.35 18.17
CA LYS A 79 16.84 16.36 18.11
C LYS A 79 16.30 14.94 17.83
N LYS A 80 15.21 14.55 18.49
CA LYS A 80 14.57 13.25 18.22
C LYS A 80 14.08 13.12 16.78
N ILE A 81 13.56 14.19 16.17
CA ILE A 81 13.15 14.22 14.76
C ILE A 81 14.38 14.03 13.86
N ALA A 82 15.49 14.75 14.16
CA ALA A 82 16.73 14.61 13.40
C ALA A 82 17.31 13.19 13.50
N ASP A 83 17.37 12.63 14.71
CA ASP A 83 17.82 11.26 14.95
C ASP A 83 16.92 10.25 14.21
N GLY A 84 15.59 10.46 14.22
CA GLY A 84 14.64 9.65 13.49
C GLY A 84 14.80 9.74 11.97
N ALA A 85 15.10 10.94 11.45
CA ALA A 85 15.39 11.13 10.02
C ALA A 85 16.67 10.38 9.59
N ASP A 86 17.72 10.41 10.44
CA ASP A 86 18.95 9.67 10.19
C ASP A 86 18.73 8.16 10.22
N GLU A 87 17.93 7.65 11.16
CA GLU A 87 17.57 6.22 11.20
C GLU A 87 16.84 5.79 9.91
N ILE A 88 15.86 6.59 9.46
CA ILE A 88 15.17 6.33 8.19
C ILE A 88 16.15 6.36 7.00
N ALA A 89 17.08 7.32 6.96
CA ALA A 89 18.09 7.42 5.90
C ALA A 89 19.01 6.20 5.87
N ARG A 90 19.26 5.56 7.01
CA ARG A 90 20.00 4.29 7.13
C ARG A 90 19.16 3.05 6.83
N GLY A 91 17.86 3.23 6.53
CA GLY A 91 16.94 2.14 6.23
C GLY A 91 16.23 1.53 7.44
N ASN A 92 16.43 2.06 8.65
CA ASN A 92 15.72 1.62 9.84
C ASN A 92 14.32 2.25 9.93
N LEU A 93 13.37 1.64 9.23
CA LEU A 93 11.97 2.09 9.21
C LEU A 93 11.15 1.64 10.43
N ASP A 94 11.74 0.86 11.32
CA ASP A 94 11.08 0.44 12.56
C ASP A 94 11.25 1.45 13.69
N TYR A 95 12.19 2.38 13.56
CA TYR A 95 12.43 3.43 14.54
C TYR A 95 11.25 4.41 14.59
N GLU A 96 10.54 4.43 15.72
CA GLU A 96 9.42 5.37 15.97
C GLU A 96 9.86 6.47 16.93
N ILE A 97 9.55 7.73 16.57
CA ILE A 97 9.86 8.86 17.44
C ILE A 97 8.85 8.89 18.57
N ASP A 98 9.32 8.61 19.79
CA ASP A 98 8.52 8.70 21.00
C ASP A 98 8.50 10.14 21.53
N TYR A 99 7.46 10.89 21.17
CA TYR A 99 7.18 12.22 21.70
C TYR A 99 5.66 12.46 21.67
N ASN A 100 5.05 12.42 22.85
CA ASN A 100 3.61 12.61 23.00
C ASN A 100 3.33 14.00 23.60
N SER A 101 2.97 14.97 22.76
CA SER A 101 2.56 16.32 23.13
C SER A 101 1.45 16.81 22.21
N LYS A 102 0.58 17.68 22.74
CA LYS A 102 -0.52 18.29 21.96
C LYS A 102 -0.12 19.60 21.26
N ASN A 103 1.16 19.99 21.33
CA ASN A 103 1.67 21.19 20.67
C ASN A 103 2.02 20.93 19.19
N GLU A 104 2.49 21.98 18.49
CA GLU A 104 2.85 21.95 17.07
C GLU A 104 3.97 20.94 16.78
N LEU A 105 4.92 20.76 17.73
CA LEU A 105 5.98 19.77 17.61
C LEU A 105 5.44 18.35 17.74
N GLY A 106 4.42 18.12 18.59
CA GLY A 106 3.73 16.83 18.68
C GLY A 106 3.02 16.47 17.38
N GLN A 107 2.37 17.43 16.75
CA GLN A 107 1.75 17.24 15.43
C GLN A 107 2.81 16.96 14.35
N THR A 108 3.97 17.62 14.41
CA THR A 108 5.08 17.38 13.49
C THR A 108 5.63 15.97 13.65
N VAL A 109 5.84 15.49 14.88
CA VAL A 109 6.29 14.12 15.15
C VAL A 109 5.28 13.09 14.66
N GLU A 110 3.99 13.30 14.89
CA GLU A 110 2.94 12.38 14.39
C GLU A 110 2.94 12.35 12.85
N SER A 111 3.03 13.50 12.19
CA SER A 111 3.13 13.57 10.73
C SER A 111 4.37 12.83 10.20
N PHE A 112 5.50 12.94 10.90
CA PHE A 112 6.74 12.22 10.57
C PHE A 112 6.57 10.70 10.73
N ASN A 113 5.98 10.26 11.86
CA ASN A 113 5.70 8.84 12.08
C ASN A 113 4.70 8.28 11.05
N GLN A 114 3.69 9.07 10.62
CA GLN A 114 2.79 8.68 9.53
C GLN A 114 3.53 8.53 8.19
N MET A 115 4.41 9.47 7.86
CA MET A 115 5.25 9.38 6.66
C MET A 115 6.13 8.13 6.69
N ARG A 116 6.78 7.84 7.82
CA ARG A 116 7.58 6.64 8.04
C ARG A 116 6.76 5.36 7.82
N ARG A 117 5.56 5.26 8.44
CA ARG A 117 4.66 4.12 8.27
C ARG A 117 4.26 3.91 6.80
N ARG A 118 3.95 5.00 6.08
CA ARG A 118 3.65 4.93 4.64
C ARG A 118 4.85 4.47 3.83
N LEU A 119 6.04 5.01 4.10
CA LEU A 119 7.27 4.61 3.43
C LEU A 119 7.58 3.13 3.64
N LYS A 120 7.48 2.64 4.89
CA LYS A 120 7.63 1.22 5.21
C LYS A 120 6.65 0.36 4.40
N HIS A 121 5.37 0.73 4.39
CA HIS A 121 4.35 0.01 3.62
C HIS A 121 4.67 -0.01 2.11
N TYR A 122 5.16 1.09 1.55
CA TYR A 122 5.55 1.13 0.13
C TYR A 122 6.75 0.22 -0.17
N ILE A 123 7.77 0.24 0.70
CA ILE A 123 8.95 -0.60 0.53
C ILE A 123 8.60 -2.08 0.68
N ASP A 124 7.81 -2.45 1.68
CA ASP A 124 7.35 -3.83 1.88
C ASP A 124 6.55 -4.32 0.67
N LYS A 125 5.64 -3.47 0.15
CA LYS A 125 4.87 -3.77 -1.07
C LYS A 125 5.78 -3.93 -2.29
N GLN A 126 6.80 -3.08 -2.43
CA GLN A 126 7.75 -3.16 -3.54
C GLN A 126 8.61 -4.42 -3.45
N ASN A 127 9.13 -4.75 -2.26
CA ASN A 127 9.91 -5.96 -2.03
C ASN A 127 9.09 -7.21 -2.35
N LYS A 128 7.83 -7.25 -1.90
CA LYS A 128 6.92 -8.35 -2.20
C LYS A 128 6.67 -8.49 -3.70
N ALA A 129 6.42 -7.39 -4.40
CA ALA A 129 6.22 -7.42 -5.86
C ALA A 129 7.49 -7.88 -6.61
N GLU A 130 8.68 -7.52 -6.12
CA GLU A 130 9.93 -7.98 -6.72
C GLU A 130 10.18 -9.48 -6.46
N GLU A 131 9.82 -9.98 -5.27
CA GLU A 131 9.90 -11.40 -4.96
C GLU A 131 8.93 -12.22 -5.82
N GLU A 132 7.68 -11.80 -5.92
CA GLU A 132 6.67 -12.37 -6.82
C GLU A 132 7.15 -12.38 -8.27
N ARG A 133 7.82 -11.32 -8.73
CA ARG A 133 8.41 -11.25 -10.08
C ARG A 133 9.56 -12.24 -10.27
N LYS A 134 10.44 -12.41 -9.27
CA LYS A 134 11.53 -13.40 -9.32
C LYS A 134 10.98 -14.83 -9.38
N GLU A 135 9.98 -15.13 -8.57
CA GLU A 135 9.30 -16.43 -8.58
C GLU A 135 8.63 -16.68 -9.93
N LEU A 136 7.96 -15.67 -10.51
CA LEU A 136 7.36 -15.73 -11.84
C LEU A 136 8.39 -16.10 -12.90
N ILE A 137 9.54 -15.41 -12.94
CA ILE A 137 10.60 -15.69 -13.93
C ILE A 137 11.16 -17.11 -13.76
N ALA A 138 11.41 -17.53 -12.51
CA ALA A 138 11.95 -18.86 -12.22
C ALA A 138 10.96 -19.97 -12.64
N GLY A 139 9.67 -19.80 -12.35
CA GLY A 139 8.63 -20.74 -12.73
C GLY A 139 8.43 -20.82 -14.24
N ILE A 140 8.41 -19.67 -14.95
CA ILE A 140 8.31 -19.67 -16.42
C ILE A 140 9.50 -20.39 -17.05
N ALA A 141 10.72 -20.12 -16.55
CA ALA A 141 11.91 -20.80 -17.05
C ALA A 141 11.82 -22.33 -16.88
N HIS A 142 11.23 -22.78 -15.76
CA HIS A 142 10.96 -24.22 -15.53
C HIS A 142 9.91 -24.76 -16.50
N ASP A 143 8.79 -24.07 -16.66
CA ASP A 143 7.65 -24.50 -17.46
C ASP A 143 7.96 -24.50 -18.98
N VAL A 144 8.83 -23.60 -19.44
CA VAL A 144 9.36 -23.59 -20.82
C VAL A 144 10.38 -24.72 -21.02
N ARG A 145 11.22 -25.01 -20.05
CA ARG A 145 12.25 -26.03 -20.14
C ARG A 145 11.66 -27.42 -20.34
N THR A 146 10.56 -27.75 -19.70
CA THR A 146 9.92 -29.06 -19.74
C THR A 146 9.51 -29.48 -21.16
N PRO A 147 8.66 -28.73 -21.88
CA PRO A 147 8.30 -29.06 -23.25
C PRO A 147 9.50 -29.00 -24.22
N LEU A 148 10.42 -28.04 -24.06
CA LEU A 148 11.64 -28.01 -24.88
C LEU A 148 12.50 -29.26 -24.70
N THR A 149 12.67 -29.75 -23.46
CA THR A 149 13.40 -30.99 -23.19
C THR A 149 12.70 -32.19 -23.81
N SER A 150 11.36 -32.24 -23.75
CA SER A 150 10.55 -33.26 -24.39
C SER A 150 10.73 -33.23 -25.93
N ALA A 151 10.60 -32.08 -26.56
CA ALA A 151 10.79 -31.92 -28.01
C ALA A 151 12.21 -32.36 -28.43
N LYS A 152 13.24 -31.92 -27.66
CA LYS A 152 14.63 -32.32 -27.90
C LYS A 152 14.80 -33.84 -27.79
N GLY A 153 14.23 -34.47 -26.79
CA GLY A 153 14.31 -35.93 -26.60
C GLY A 153 13.70 -36.71 -27.75
N TYR A 154 12.50 -36.31 -28.23
CA TYR A 154 11.86 -36.92 -29.41
C TYR A 154 12.64 -36.66 -30.71
N ALA A 155 13.19 -35.46 -30.89
CA ALA A 155 14.04 -35.14 -32.04
C ALA A 155 15.33 -35.99 -32.05
N GLN A 156 15.96 -36.15 -30.89
CA GLN A 156 17.14 -37.04 -30.74
C GLN A 156 16.77 -38.51 -31.04
N GLY A 157 15.63 -38.99 -30.53
CA GLY A 157 15.18 -40.34 -30.81
C GLY A 157 14.86 -40.60 -32.31
N LEU A 158 14.42 -39.57 -33.06
CA LEU A 158 14.31 -39.64 -34.52
C LEU A 158 15.69 -39.71 -35.18
N ARG A 159 16.61 -38.85 -34.79
CA ARG A 159 17.96 -38.76 -35.32
C ARG A 159 18.75 -40.06 -35.09
N ASP A 160 18.64 -40.63 -33.89
CA ASP A 160 19.36 -41.84 -33.44
C ASP A 160 18.69 -43.12 -33.91
N GLY A 161 17.65 -43.03 -34.74
CA GLY A 161 16.98 -44.18 -35.33
C GLY A 161 16.12 -45.03 -34.36
N ILE A 162 15.80 -44.48 -33.18
CA ILE A 162 14.94 -45.17 -32.18
C ILE A 162 13.51 -45.36 -32.69
N ALA A 163 13.03 -44.43 -33.50
CA ALA A 163 11.73 -44.50 -34.17
C ALA A 163 11.85 -45.28 -35.48
N THR A 164 11.86 -46.59 -35.40
CA THR A 164 12.13 -47.52 -36.50
C THR A 164 10.98 -47.70 -37.46
N THR A 165 9.73 -47.35 -37.11
CA THR A 165 8.56 -47.50 -37.97
C THR A 165 7.96 -46.16 -38.35
N PRO A 166 7.27 -46.06 -39.54
CA PRO A 166 6.61 -44.79 -39.94
C PRO A 166 5.61 -44.29 -38.88
N GLU A 167 4.89 -45.19 -38.18
CA GLU A 167 3.92 -44.81 -37.17
C GLU A 167 4.63 -44.22 -35.94
N LYS A 168 5.78 -44.80 -35.50
CA LYS A 168 6.59 -44.22 -34.44
C LYS A 168 7.19 -42.91 -34.82
N GLN A 169 7.69 -42.74 -36.05
CA GLN A 169 8.21 -41.46 -36.55
C GLN A 169 7.13 -40.38 -36.54
N LYS A 170 5.93 -40.69 -37.05
CA LYS A 170 4.77 -39.79 -37.01
C LYS A 170 4.39 -39.41 -35.58
N LYS A 171 4.40 -40.40 -34.65
CA LYS A 171 4.13 -40.14 -33.24
C LYS A 171 5.19 -39.19 -32.61
N TYR A 172 6.46 -39.38 -32.95
CA TYR A 172 7.55 -38.53 -32.44
C TYR A 172 7.44 -37.10 -33.00
N LEU A 173 7.21 -36.93 -34.30
CA LEU A 173 6.95 -35.67 -34.94
C LEU A 173 5.77 -34.93 -34.32
N ASN A 174 4.64 -35.62 -34.13
CA ASN A 174 3.48 -35.01 -33.47
C ASN A 174 3.80 -34.53 -32.03
N ARG A 175 4.60 -35.33 -31.28
CA ARG A 175 5.03 -34.93 -29.93
C ARG A 175 5.92 -33.70 -29.95
N ILE A 176 6.82 -33.57 -30.94
CA ILE A 176 7.64 -32.37 -31.13
C ILE A 176 6.75 -31.17 -31.39
N CYS A 177 5.81 -31.26 -32.37
CA CYS A 177 4.89 -30.17 -32.68
C CYS A 177 4.08 -29.75 -31.44
N THR A 178 3.45 -30.69 -30.74
CA THR A 178 2.70 -30.39 -29.50
C THR A 178 3.56 -29.71 -28.46
N SER A 179 4.82 -30.13 -28.26
CA SER A 179 5.71 -29.51 -27.29
C SER A 179 6.11 -28.08 -27.68
N ILE A 180 6.23 -27.80 -29.00
CA ILE A 180 6.47 -26.45 -29.52
C ILE A 180 5.23 -25.58 -29.29
N ASP A 181 4.04 -26.07 -29.63
CA ASP A 181 2.77 -25.35 -29.41
C ASP A 181 2.55 -25.01 -27.94
N ASP A 182 2.87 -25.94 -27.03
CA ASP A 182 2.83 -25.72 -25.58
C ASP A 182 3.78 -24.60 -25.15
N THR A 183 5.01 -24.59 -25.71
CA THR A 183 6.01 -23.56 -25.43
C THR A 183 5.55 -22.19 -25.94
N GLU A 184 5.02 -22.14 -27.16
CA GLU A 184 4.50 -20.90 -27.75
C GLU A 184 3.33 -20.33 -26.93
N LYS A 185 2.45 -21.17 -26.43
CA LYS A 185 1.37 -20.77 -25.52
C LYS A 185 1.91 -20.12 -24.24
N ILE A 186 2.91 -20.72 -23.60
CA ILE A 186 3.53 -20.19 -22.36
C ILE A 186 4.15 -18.81 -22.65
N LEU A 187 4.89 -18.67 -23.77
CA LEU A 187 5.50 -17.41 -24.16
C LEU A 187 4.47 -16.31 -24.45
N ASN A 188 3.39 -16.66 -25.13
CA ASN A 188 2.28 -15.73 -25.40
C ASN A 188 1.57 -15.31 -24.11
N ASP A 189 1.40 -16.21 -23.15
CA ASP A 189 0.84 -15.89 -21.84
C ASP A 189 1.75 -14.92 -21.06
N LEU A 190 3.07 -15.15 -21.08
CA LEU A 190 4.06 -14.26 -20.47
C LEU A 190 4.04 -12.86 -21.09
N LEU A 191 4.08 -12.78 -22.44
CA LEU A 191 4.05 -11.49 -23.14
C LEU A 191 2.80 -10.68 -22.80
N ASN A 192 1.67 -11.35 -22.64
CA ASN A 192 0.42 -10.68 -22.26
C ASN A 192 0.45 -10.19 -20.82
N ILE A 193 0.94 -10.98 -19.85
CA ILE A 193 1.13 -10.53 -18.46
C ILE A 193 2.02 -9.29 -18.45
N SER A 194 3.18 -9.34 -19.11
CA SER A 194 4.09 -8.20 -19.19
C SER A 194 3.43 -6.94 -19.81
N ARG A 195 2.59 -7.11 -20.83
CA ARG A 195 1.85 -5.99 -21.44
C ARG A 195 0.79 -5.42 -20.49
N TYR A 196 0.10 -6.25 -19.74
CA TYR A 196 -0.94 -5.81 -18.79
C TYR A 196 -0.35 -5.12 -17.56
N GLU A 197 0.81 -5.60 -17.02
CA GLU A 197 1.51 -4.97 -15.89
C GLU A 197 2.01 -3.56 -16.19
N LEU A 198 2.42 -3.29 -17.44
CA LEU A 198 2.97 -2.00 -17.83
C LEU A 198 1.94 -0.85 -17.86
N LYS A 199 0.66 -1.06 -17.48
CA LYS A 199 -0.44 -0.08 -17.59
C LYS A 199 -0.51 0.60 -18.98
N SER A 200 0.30 0.14 -19.92
CA SER A 200 0.39 0.65 -21.30
C SER A 200 -0.50 -0.12 -22.26
N TYR A 201 -1.07 -1.25 -21.81
CA TYR A 201 -2.01 -2.00 -22.63
C TYR A 201 -3.32 -1.24 -22.74
N ARG A 202 -3.56 -0.67 -23.91
CA ARG A 202 -4.83 -0.04 -24.24
C ARG A 202 -5.77 -1.11 -24.76
N LEU A 203 -6.82 -1.41 -23.99
CA LEU A 203 -7.92 -2.22 -24.46
C LEU A 203 -8.60 -1.52 -25.64
N ASN A 204 -8.91 -2.27 -26.66
CA ASN A 204 -9.76 -1.80 -27.77
C ASN A 204 -11.24 -2.02 -27.39
N LYS A 205 -11.72 -1.23 -26.40
CA LYS A 205 -13.10 -1.37 -25.91
C LYS A 205 -14.08 -0.84 -26.94
N VAL A 206 -15.07 -1.65 -27.25
CA VAL A 206 -16.23 -1.30 -28.06
C VAL A 206 -17.51 -1.47 -27.25
N ASN A 207 -18.51 -0.65 -27.52
CA ASN A 207 -19.82 -0.81 -26.92
C ASN A 207 -20.57 -1.89 -27.67
N VAL A 208 -20.99 -2.94 -26.96
CA VAL A 208 -21.70 -4.07 -27.54
C VAL A 208 -22.99 -4.34 -26.76
N ASN A 209 -23.98 -4.91 -27.45
CA ASN A 209 -25.14 -5.46 -26.79
C ASN A 209 -24.74 -6.70 -26.01
N LEU A 210 -25.05 -6.73 -24.71
CA LEU A 210 -24.65 -7.81 -23.80
C LEU A 210 -25.18 -9.18 -24.28
N LYS A 211 -26.43 -9.23 -24.71
CA LYS A 211 -27.06 -10.49 -25.12
C LYS A 211 -26.42 -11.08 -26.37
N GLU A 212 -26.10 -10.26 -27.35
CA GLU A 212 -25.40 -10.67 -28.57
C GLU A 212 -23.99 -11.15 -28.24
N PHE A 213 -23.23 -10.37 -27.49
CA PHE A 213 -21.88 -10.70 -27.04
C PHE A 213 -21.80 -12.04 -26.29
N ILE A 214 -22.75 -12.28 -25.37
CA ILE A 214 -22.78 -13.54 -24.61
C ILE A 214 -23.20 -14.71 -25.53
N ASN A 215 -24.12 -14.54 -26.44
CA ASN A 215 -24.52 -15.59 -27.38
C ASN A 215 -23.35 -16.01 -28.29
N ASP A 216 -22.58 -15.04 -28.82
CA ASP A 216 -21.40 -15.32 -29.65
C ASP A 216 -20.35 -16.10 -28.82
N GLY A 217 -20.01 -15.64 -27.62
CA GLY A 217 -19.11 -16.34 -26.73
C GLY A 217 -19.61 -17.73 -26.32
N ALA A 218 -20.90 -17.89 -26.04
CA ALA A 218 -21.52 -19.17 -25.70
C ALA A 218 -21.46 -20.18 -26.86
N SER A 219 -21.56 -19.73 -28.10
CA SER A 219 -21.42 -20.57 -29.30
C SER A 219 -20.01 -21.15 -29.40
N GLU A 220 -18.97 -20.32 -29.18
CA GLU A 220 -17.57 -20.79 -29.13
C GLU A 220 -17.34 -21.77 -27.98
N ILE A 221 -17.82 -21.43 -26.77
CA ILE A 221 -17.75 -22.29 -25.57
C ILE A 221 -18.39 -23.65 -25.84
N LYS A 222 -19.60 -23.67 -26.39
CA LYS A 222 -20.33 -24.89 -26.71
C LYS A 222 -19.51 -25.79 -27.66
N THR A 223 -18.96 -25.22 -28.72
CA THR A 223 -18.12 -25.97 -29.68
C THR A 223 -16.88 -26.59 -29.00
N MET A 224 -16.23 -25.86 -28.09
CA MET A 224 -15.07 -26.37 -27.34
C MET A 224 -15.45 -27.53 -26.40
N LEU A 225 -16.57 -27.40 -25.70
CA LEU A 225 -17.07 -28.38 -24.73
C LEU A 225 -17.56 -29.65 -25.40
N GLU A 226 -18.28 -29.57 -26.53
CA GLU A 226 -18.72 -30.72 -27.33
C GLU A 226 -17.54 -31.58 -27.80
N ARG A 227 -16.44 -30.97 -28.24
CA ARG A 227 -15.20 -31.68 -28.61
C ARG A 227 -14.58 -32.45 -27.46
N SER A 228 -14.85 -32.04 -26.24
CA SER A 228 -14.33 -32.62 -24.99
C SER A 228 -15.37 -33.51 -24.29
N ASN A 229 -16.53 -33.78 -24.91
CA ASN A 229 -17.64 -34.55 -24.36
C ASN A 229 -18.19 -33.98 -23.04
N PHE A 230 -18.43 -32.66 -23.03
CA PHE A 230 -19.06 -31.93 -21.93
C PHE A 230 -20.44 -31.44 -22.34
N ASP A 231 -21.37 -31.38 -21.37
CA ASP A 231 -22.63 -30.67 -21.53
C ASP A 231 -22.46 -29.18 -21.28
N PHE A 232 -23.26 -28.38 -21.97
CA PHE A 232 -23.28 -26.94 -21.81
C PHE A 232 -24.70 -26.42 -21.66
N SER A 233 -24.92 -25.52 -20.72
CA SER A 233 -26.18 -24.80 -20.57
C SER A 233 -25.95 -23.30 -20.41
N LEU A 234 -26.82 -22.48 -21.03
CA LEU A 234 -26.81 -21.02 -20.95
C LEU A 234 -28.15 -20.55 -20.38
N GLN A 235 -28.06 -19.70 -19.36
CA GLN A 235 -29.22 -18.98 -18.81
C GLN A 235 -28.93 -17.47 -18.78
N MET A 236 -29.81 -16.68 -19.36
CA MET A 236 -29.69 -15.20 -19.40
C MET A 236 -30.88 -14.53 -18.76
N ASN A 237 -30.64 -13.72 -17.74
CA ASN A 237 -31.59 -12.91 -17.02
C ASN A 237 -31.19 -11.43 -17.18
N VAL A 238 -31.24 -10.91 -18.42
CA VAL A 238 -30.75 -9.58 -18.78
C VAL A 238 -31.77 -8.85 -19.66
N ASN A 239 -31.80 -7.53 -19.56
CA ASN A 239 -32.59 -6.70 -20.46
C ASN A 239 -32.00 -6.79 -21.90
N PRO A 240 -32.84 -6.96 -22.94
CA PRO A 240 -32.37 -7.04 -24.32
C PRO A 240 -31.51 -5.87 -24.81
N ASN A 241 -31.68 -4.69 -24.22
CA ASN A 241 -30.98 -3.47 -24.63
C ASN A 241 -29.73 -3.17 -23.79
N THR A 242 -29.40 -4.00 -22.82
CA THR A 242 -28.23 -3.78 -21.94
C THR A 242 -26.95 -3.75 -22.76
N GLN A 243 -26.16 -2.69 -22.58
CA GLN A 243 -24.86 -2.50 -23.23
C GLN A 243 -23.72 -2.54 -22.21
N ILE A 244 -22.59 -3.08 -22.66
CA ILE A 244 -21.31 -3.09 -21.93
C ILE A 244 -20.20 -2.57 -22.85
N SER A 245 -19.14 -2.03 -22.24
CA SER A 245 -17.92 -1.62 -22.96
C SER A 245 -16.85 -2.66 -22.78
N VAL A 246 -16.50 -3.39 -23.84
CA VAL A 246 -15.63 -4.56 -23.77
C VAL A 246 -14.69 -4.66 -24.97
N ASP A 247 -13.46 -5.12 -24.71
CA ASP A 247 -12.54 -5.65 -25.72
C ASP A 247 -12.91 -7.12 -25.97
N THR A 248 -13.56 -7.39 -27.10
CA THR A 248 -14.13 -8.70 -27.41
C THR A 248 -13.08 -9.80 -27.52
N ASP A 249 -11.90 -9.50 -28.07
CA ASP A 249 -10.81 -10.46 -28.20
C ASP A 249 -10.19 -10.82 -26.83
N ALA A 250 -10.01 -9.79 -25.98
CA ALA A 250 -9.53 -10.01 -24.64
C ALA A 250 -10.52 -10.86 -23.80
N PHE A 251 -11.82 -10.60 -23.94
CA PHE A 251 -12.84 -11.38 -23.23
C PHE A 251 -13.05 -12.79 -23.79
N ALA A 252 -12.94 -12.99 -25.09
CA ALA A 252 -12.92 -14.33 -25.68
C ALA A 252 -11.80 -15.18 -25.05
N ARG A 253 -10.66 -14.57 -24.78
CA ARG A 253 -9.56 -15.21 -24.06
C ARG A 253 -9.91 -15.56 -22.62
N VAL A 254 -10.66 -14.69 -21.90
CA VAL A 254 -11.16 -14.98 -20.53
C VAL A 254 -12.01 -16.24 -20.55
N PHE A 255 -13.00 -16.31 -21.44
CA PHE A 255 -13.85 -17.49 -21.58
C PHE A 255 -13.06 -18.75 -21.91
N ARG A 256 -12.16 -18.65 -22.88
CA ARG A 256 -11.31 -19.79 -23.27
C ARG A 256 -10.46 -20.33 -22.11
N ASN A 257 -9.84 -19.44 -21.34
CA ASN A 257 -9.03 -19.83 -20.19
C ASN A 257 -9.85 -20.53 -19.10
N ILE A 258 -11.05 -20.03 -18.79
CA ILE A 258 -11.94 -20.63 -17.81
C ILE A 258 -12.40 -22.01 -18.29
N ILE A 259 -12.86 -22.13 -19.54
CA ILE A 259 -13.35 -23.38 -20.12
C ILE A 259 -12.25 -24.44 -20.23
N MET A 260 -11.03 -24.03 -20.64
CA MET A 260 -9.90 -24.96 -20.67
C MET A 260 -9.52 -25.47 -19.28
N ASN A 261 -9.69 -24.64 -18.24
CA ASN A 261 -9.52 -25.10 -16.87
C ASN A 261 -10.61 -26.09 -16.45
N SER A 262 -11.89 -25.83 -16.78
CA SER A 262 -12.99 -26.75 -16.51
C SER A 262 -12.78 -28.13 -17.18
N ILE A 263 -12.32 -28.15 -18.42
CA ILE A 263 -11.99 -29.40 -19.14
C ILE A 263 -10.80 -30.11 -18.46
N LYS A 264 -9.76 -29.37 -18.12
CA LYS A 264 -8.53 -29.89 -17.53
C LYS A 264 -8.74 -30.52 -16.14
N TYR A 265 -9.57 -29.89 -15.33
CA TYR A 265 -9.86 -30.31 -13.96
C TYR A 265 -11.17 -31.11 -13.83
N ALA A 266 -11.61 -31.74 -14.94
CA ALA A 266 -12.73 -32.67 -14.92
C ALA A 266 -12.48 -33.83 -13.93
N ARG A 267 -13.56 -34.32 -13.35
CA ARG A 267 -13.50 -35.54 -12.50
C ARG A 267 -13.46 -36.79 -13.36
N ASP A 268 -12.60 -37.73 -12.97
CA ASP A 268 -12.62 -39.07 -13.57
C ASP A 268 -14.00 -39.71 -13.35
N ASN A 269 -14.56 -40.34 -14.39
CA ASN A 269 -15.83 -41.07 -14.37
C ASN A 269 -17.10 -40.20 -14.10
N VAL A 270 -17.01 -38.88 -14.20
CA VAL A 270 -18.17 -37.98 -14.14
C VAL A 270 -18.27 -37.24 -15.47
N HIS A 271 -19.48 -37.30 -16.07
CA HIS A 271 -19.71 -36.53 -17.29
C HIS A 271 -19.56 -35.02 -17.00
N GLY A 272 -18.73 -34.35 -17.79
CA GLY A 272 -18.45 -32.95 -17.58
C GLY A 272 -19.65 -32.08 -17.92
N ASN A 273 -19.89 -31.06 -17.08
CA ASN A 273 -20.96 -30.09 -17.30
C ASN A 273 -20.45 -28.68 -16.99
N VAL A 274 -20.77 -27.74 -17.86
CA VAL A 274 -20.52 -26.31 -17.66
C VAL A 274 -21.81 -25.53 -17.82
N ARG A 275 -22.09 -24.68 -16.85
CA ARG A 275 -23.24 -23.78 -16.85
C ARG A 275 -22.75 -22.33 -16.91
N LEU A 276 -23.29 -21.55 -17.85
CA LEU A 276 -23.10 -20.12 -17.96
C LEU A 276 -24.39 -19.41 -17.58
N VAL A 277 -24.36 -18.60 -16.53
CA VAL A 277 -25.49 -17.77 -16.09
C VAL A 277 -25.11 -16.31 -16.18
N VAL A 278 -25.95 -15.50 -16.78
CA VAL A 278 -25.74 -14.04 -16.86
C VAL A 278 -26.93 -13.34 -16.22
N SER A 279 -26.64 -12.53 -15.21
CA SER A 279 -27.64 -11.80 -14.43
C SER A 279 -27.33 -10.31 -14.43
N GLU A 280 -28.39 -9.51 -14.64
CA GLU A 280 -28.28 -8.05 -14.64
C GLU A 280 -28.70 -7.49 -13.28
N TYR A 281 -27.94 -6.50 -12.81
CA TYR A 281 -28.21 -5.72 -11.62
C TYR A 281 -28.27 -4.22 -12.00
N GLU A 282 -28.54 -3.38 -11.01
CA GLU A 282 -28.78 -1.95 -11.24
C GLU A 282 -27.66 -1.27 -12.03
N ARG A 283 -26.38 -1.51 -11.67
CA ARG A 283 -25.21 -0.89 -12.31
C ARG A 283 -24.22 -1.86 -12.94
N THR A 284 -24.44 -3.15 -12.76
CA THR A 284 -23.48 -4.18 -13.17
C THR A 284 -24.20 -5.37 -13.77
N VAL A 285 -23.47 -6.14 -14.55
CA VAL A 285 -23.85 -7.49 -14.93
C VAL A 285 -22.91 -8.47 -14.27
N ILE A 286 -23.43 -9.64 -13.89
CA ILE A 286 -22.62 -10.74 -13.35
C ILE A 286 -22.71 -11.91 -14.34
N ILE A 287 -21.54 -12.38 -14.76
CA ILE A 287 -21.36 -13.55 -15.60
C ILE A 287 -20.81 -14.64 -14.70
N GLU A 288 -21.54 -15.73 -14.51
CA GLU A 288 -21.18 -16.89 -13.70
C GLU A 288 -20.90 -18.08 -14.62
N LEU A 289 -19.70 -18.66 -14.50
CA LEU A 289 -19.34 -19.93 -15.15
C LEU A 289 -19.11 -20.98 -14.05
N THR A 290 -19.90 -22.04 -14.06
CA THR A 290 -19.86 -23.10 -13.08
C THR A 290 -19.59 -24.44 -13.76
N ASP A 291 -18.57 -25.16 -13.31
CA ASP A 291 -18.27 -26.55 -13.71
C ASP A 291 -18.54 -27.54 -12.56
N ASN A 292 -18.61 -28.82 -12.91
CA ASN A 292 -18.73 -29.93 -11.97
C ASN A 292 -17.42 -30.70 -11.79
N GLY A 293 -16.27 -30.02 -11.96
CA GLY A 293 -14.93 -30.60 -11.86
C GLY A 293 -14.49 -30.97 -10.44
N THR A 294 -13.18 -31.15 -10.25
CA THR A 294 -12.61 -31.56 -8.94
C THR A 294 -12.79 -30.51 -7.85
N GLY A 295 -13.07 -29.25 -8.22
CA GLY A 295 -13.14 -28.15 -7.27
C GLY A 295 -11.80 -27.79 -6.63
N VAL A 296 -11.85 -26.81 -5.73
CA VAL A 296 -10.71 -26.25 -5.01
C VAL A 296 -11.04 -26.17 -3.53
N GLU A 297 -10.09 -26.48 -2.66
CA GLU A 297 -10.21 -26.32 -1.21
C GLU A 297 -10.48 -24.85 -0.84
N LYS A 298 -11.32 -24.64 0.17
CA LYS A 298 -11.78 -23.29 0.58
C LYS A 298 -10.65 -22.31 0.84
N GLU A 299 -9.55 -22.77 1.43
CA GLU A 299 -8.37 -21.96 1.77
C GLU A 299 -7.59 -21.49 0.53
N ASN A 300 -7.79 -22.17 -0.58
CA ASN A 300 -7.07 -21.98 -1.82
C ASN A 300 -7.89 -21.20 -2.88
N VAL A 301 -9.20 -21.04 -2.68
CA VAL A 301 -10.09 -20.40 -3.66
C VAL A 301 -9.67 -18.95 -3.98
N SER A 302 -9.23 -18.17 -2.98
CA SER A 302 -8.76 -16.81 -3.21
C SER A 302 -7.45 -16.73 -4.00
N LYS A 303 -6.63 -17.79 -3.95
CA LYS A 303 -5.30 -17.84 -4.55
C LYS A 303 -5.30 -18.30 -6.01
N ILE A 304 -6.40 -18.86 -6.53
CA ILE A 304 -6.44 -19.41 -7.90
C ILE A 304 -6.22 -18.35 -8.99
N PHE A 305 -6.38 -17.06 -8.64
CA PHE A 305 -6.12 -15.93 -9.51
C PHE A 305 -4.72 -15.33 -9.33
N ASP A 306 -3.91 -15.86 -8.39
CA ASP A 306 -2.54 -15.44 -8.23
C ASP A 306 -1.66 -16.02 -9.34
N THR A 307 -0.68 -15.27 -9.76
CA THR A 307 0.22 -15.67 -10.84
C THR A 307 0.96 -16.94 -10.46
N MET A 308 0.93 -17.97 -11.34
CA MET A 308 1.59 -19.26 -11.15
C MET A 308 1.04 -20.14 -10.00
N TYR A 309 -0.05 -19.75 -9.38
CA TYR A 309 -0.65 -20.55 -8.33
C TYR A 309 -1.17 -21.88 -8.91
N ARG A 310 -0.87 -22.99 -8.23
CA ARG A 310 -1.31 -24.35 -8.56
C ARG A 310 -1.68 -25.08 -7.28
N THR A 311 -2.84 -25.74 -7.27
CA THR A 311 -3.37 -26.44 -6.09
C THR A 311 -2.62 -27.73 -5.73
N ASP A 312 -1.86 -28.31 -6.66
CA ASP A 312 -1.11 -29.56 -6.40
C ASP A 312 0.16 -29.64 -7.27
N PRO A 313 1.36 -29.40 -6.72
CA PRO A 313 2.62 -29.51 -7.44
C PRO A 313 3.02 -30.99 -7.74
N ALA A 314 2.40 -31.98 -7.07
CA ALA A 314 2.84 -33.38 -7.10
C ALA A 314 2.07 -34.29 -8.05
N ARG A 315 0.90 -33.90 -8.58
CA ARG A 315 0.12 -34.75 -9.49
C ARG A 315 0.62 -34.68 -10.94
N THR A 316 1.45 -35.64 -11.29
CA THR A 316 2.12 -35.81 -12.59
C THR A 316 1.18 -35.95 -13.82
N LYS A 317 -0.11 -36.18 -13.64
CA LYS A 317 -1.10 -36.25 -14.74
C LYS A 317 -1.67 -34.88 -15.17
N VAL A 318 -1.51 -33.84 -14.35
CA VAL A 318 -2.02 -32.48 -14.59
C VAL A 318 -0.87 -31.51 -14.93
N SER A 319 0.25 -32.01 -15.44
CA SER A 319 1.50 -31.27 -15.67
C SER A 319 1.43 -30.20 -16.79
N GLN A 320 0.31 -30.03 -17.47
CA GLN A 320 0.17 -29.09 -18.57
C GLN A 320 -0.60 -27.83 -18.17
N GLY A 321 0.09 -26.81 -17.69
CA GLY A 321 -0.49 -25.48 -17.47
C GLY A 321 0.37 -24.60 -16.60
N SER A 322 0.71 -23.43 -17.12
CA SER A 322 1.59 -22.43 -16.52
C SER A 322 1.06 -21.76 -15.22
N GLY A 323 -0.18 -22.03 -14.81
CA GLY A 323 -0.80 -21.29 -13.70
C GLY A 323 -1.07 -19.81 -14.02
N LEU A 324 -0.91 -19.40 -15.28
CA LEU A 324 -1.05 -18.00 -15.72
C LEU A 324 -2.48 -17.68 -16.20
N GLY A 325 -3.24 -18.69 -16.61
CA GLY A 325 -4.53 -18.47 -17.29
C GLY A 325 -5.55 -17.67 -16.47
N LEU A 326 -5.77 -18.02 -15.20
CA LEU A 326 -6.71 -17.29 -14.34
C LEU A 326 -6.18 -15.93 -13.88
N ALA A 327 -4.88 -15.79 -13.70
CA ALA A 327 -4.24 -14.50 -13.42
C ALA A 327 -4.46 -13.52 -14.58
N VAL A 328 -4.31 -13.98 -15.83
CA VAL A 328 -4.65 -13.20 -17.05
C VAL A 328 -6.14 -12.83 -17.07
N CYS A 329 -7.04 -13.75 -16.69
CA CYS A 329 -8.47 -13.44 -16.61
C CYS A 329 -8.72 -12.29 -15.62
N LYS A 330 -8.11 -12.32 -14.44
CA LYS A 330 -8.23 -11.26 -13.45
C LYS A 330 -7.77 -9.91 -14.00
N GLN A 331 -6.60 -9.86 -14.60
CA GLN A 331 -6.06 -8.63 -15.17
C GLN A 331 -6.96 -8.05 -16.27
N ILE A 332 -7.45 -8.89 -17.20
CA ILE A 332 -8.37 -8.46 -18.26
C ILE A 332 -9.64 -7.87 -17.64
N VAL A 333 -10.26 -8.56 -16.69
CA VAL A 333 -11.51 -8.09 -16.05
C VAL A 333 -11.29 -6.78 -15.29
N GLU A 334 -10.20 -6.67 -14.51
CA GLU A 334 -9.85 -5.44 -13.77
C GLU A 334 -9.58 -4.25 -14.72
N LEU A 335 -8.91 -4.46 -15.86
CA LEU A 335 -8.71 -3.43 -16.88
C LEU A 335 -10.04 -2.96 -17.52
N HIS A 336 -11.07 -3.80 -17.51
CA HIS A 336 -12.42 -3.42 -17.92
C HIS A 336 -13.22 -2.69 -16.83
N GLY A 337 -12.64 -2.52 -15.62
CA GLY A 337 -13.32 -1.94 -14.47
C GLY A 337 -14.26 -2.91 -13.75
N GLY A 338 -14.13 -4.21 -14.03
CA GLY A 338 -14.87 -5.30 -13.42
C GLY A 338 -14.13 -5.92 -12.23
N LEU A 339 -14.77 -6.92 -11.63
CA LEU A 339 -14.20 -7.76 -10.57
C LEU A 339 -14.38 -9.24 -10.95
N ILE A 340 -13.43 -10.08 -10.58
CA ILE A 340 -13.50 -11.53 -10.73
C ILE A 340 -13.27 -12.19 -9.38
N TRP A 341 -14.09 -13.19 -9.06
CA TRP A 341 -13.94 -14.00 -7.85
C TRP A 341 -14.44 -15.42 -8.12
N ALA A 342 -14.22 -16.31 -7.16
CA ALA A 342 -14.63 -17.69 -7.29
C ALA A 342 -15.29 -18.22 -6.02
N SER A 343 -16.08 -19.26 -6.19
CA SER A 343 -16.60 -20.09 -5.11
C SER A 343 -16.41 -21.55 -5.50
N SER A 344 -15.94 -22.37 -4.57
CA SER A 344 -15.68 -23.78 -4.83
C SER A 344 -15.81 -24.61 -3.57
N LYS A 345 -16.14 -25.87 -3.77
CA LYS A 345 -16.01 -26.90 -2.76
C LYS A 345 -15.36 -28.12 -3.39
N GLN A 346 -14.37 -28.66 -2.71
CA GLN A 346 -13.62 -29.80 -3.21
C GLN A 346 -14.56 -30.99 -3.53
N GLY A 347 -14.47 -31.52 -4.73
CA GLY A 347 -15.34 -32.58 -5.22
C GLY A 347 -16.70 -32.12 -5.79
N GLU A 348 -17.05 -30.84 -5.73
CA GLU A 348 -18.34 -30.32 -6.22
C GLU A 348 -18.20 -29.39 -7.44
N GLY A 349 -16.96 -29.00 -7.80
CA GLY A 349 -16.67 -28.12 -8.92
C GLY A 349 -16.28 -26.70 -8.54
N LEU A 350 -16.16 -25.83 -9.54
CA LEU A 350 -15.73 -24.45 -9.41
C LEU A 350 -16.73 -23.51 -10.08
N SER A 351 -17.13 -22.45 -9.37
CA SER A 351 -17.88 -21.34 -9.94
C SER A 351 -16.98 -20.11 -10.00
N ILE A 352 -16.83 -19.52 -11.17
CA ILE A 352 -16.12 -18.26 -11.40
C ILE A 352 -17.15 -17.19 -11.76
N PHE A 353 -17.08 -16.09 -11.06
CA PHE A 353 -17.96 -14.93 -11.21
C PHE A 353 -17.18 -13.74 -11.76
N ILE A 354 -17.75 -13.07 -12.72
CA ILE A 354 -17.18 -11.85 -13.33
C ILE A 354 -18.25 -10.76 -13.27
N SER A 355 -17.98 -9.66 -12.56
CA SER A 355 -18.84 -8.49 -12.63
C SER A 355 -18.29 -7.48 -13.63
N MET A 356 -19.17 -6.90 -14.42
CA MET A 356 -18.84 -5.87 -15.41
C MET A 356 -19.77 -4.66 -15.23
N PRO A 357 -19.24 -3.42 -15.34
CA PRO A 357 -20.09 -2.24 -15.33
C PRO A 357 -20.94 -2.18 -16.60
N LYS A 358 -22.20 -1.79 -16.44
CA LYS A 358 -23.06 -1.44 -17.58
C LYS A 358 -22.75 -0.05 -18.08
N ILE A 359 -23.03 0.19 -19.36
CA ILE A 359 -23.12 1.56 -19.86
C ILE A 359 -24.46 2.12 -19.40
N GLU A 360 -24.40 3.17 -18.57
CA GLU A 360 -25.61 3.90 -18.18
C GLU A 360 -26.19 4.59 -19.43
N GLU A 361 -27.43 4.28 -19.78
CA GLU A 361 -28.16 5.10 -20.74
C GLU A 361 -28.21 6.53 -20.17
N ARG A 362 -27.57 7.47 -20.84
CA ARG A 362 -27.84 8.89 -20.59
C ARG A 362 -29.35 9.08 -20.78
N LYS A 363 -30.07 9.26 -19.72
CA LYS A 363 -31.38 9.90 -19.79
C LYS A 363 -31.09 11.34 -20.24
N ASP A 364 -31.11 11.57 -21.55
CA ASP A 364 -31.22 12.90 -22.06
C ASP A 364 -32.54 13.45 -21.50
N ASN A 365 -32.41 14.30 -20.49
CA ASN A 365 -33.53 15.15 -20.07
C ASN A 365 -33.81 16.07 -21.25
N ILE A 366 -34.76 15.67 -22.07
CA ILE A 366 -35.42 16.57 -23.01
C ILE A 366 -36.39 17.37 -22.11
N GLU A 367 -35.95 18.56 -21.66
CA GLU A 367 -36.84 19.66 -21.27
C GLU A 367 -37.21 20.47 -22.50
#